data_00a44c7cd3c7b9556b40ef4916d53494
#
_entry.id   00a44c7cd3c7b9556b40ef4916d53494
#
_cell.length_a   1.000
_cell.length_b   1.000
_cell.length_c   1.000
_cell.angle_alpha   90.00
_cell.angle_beta   90.00
_cell.angle_gamma   90.00
#
_symmetry.space_group_name_H-M   'P 1'
#
loop_
_entity.id
_entity.type
_entity.pdbx_description
1 polymer ?
#
loop_
_entity_poly.entity_id
_entity_poly.type
_entity_poly.pdbx_seq_one_letter_code
_entity_poly.pdbx_strand_id
1 'polypeptide(L)'
;MYNVDIDTGGTMTDGLVGGNGQVLSLKVETTPHDLTVAFLDILESARAALDYPDLTSFLSDVGVIRWSSTITSNVLAQRNGPKLGLVVSAGHEDDLYDSAAAATVLETLISSENISGIDENATESDVRKAIKSLLDKGIRRINVSLEDAFPDSSRELELVDMIASDYPDHFLGSIPALGGSEVVLRPDASTRTIASLINAYVHPALASTLYRAEEAVRDQHGWTGNVLIGHINGGVARIGKTKAFDTIESGPLFGTHACAQAAAKHGDAKVIAIDVGGTTAKASAVENGHVVLKESGDLFDIPLKLDLPLLRSIALGGGSVAGVVDGKVTLGPESMGAAPGPACYGLGGRNATITDAFVVAGFLSPIAFLGGKRILDVEKASRALERHVGCHLGLDATESAKAVVEAAWDQVAQLAREAAGEAGWDPAKTTIYAYGGNGPLFVTAVAERLGAKSARFFRYGNVYSALGSALSDVVHVYESALVEGIAAESIYDGLADRAHRDLRGEGFDPIKATLTWELRTNSDSARGVAERPTELAAELGGTKTLVRLSANYPLPRLEQPVLQGKSSSGERPARNSAYGVAGKLPIYTADEAVGSEIVGPLLVDGGSYTWLVTDGWTMASNQHGDALLTRKAV
;
A
#
# COMPACT_ATOMS: atom_id res chain seq x y z
N MET A 1 18.82 19.10 7.32
CA MET A 1 17.91 18.14 7.96
C MET A 1 17.28 17.32 6.85
N TYR A 2 17.20 16.01 7.02
CA TYR A 2 16.66 15.05 6.06
C TYR A 2 15.34 14.46 6.56
N ASN A 3 14.47 14.06 5.61
CA ASN A 3 13.35 13.17 5.85
C ASN A 3 13.67 11.82 5.21
N VAL A 4 13.31 10.73 5.87
CA VAL A 4 13.51 9.38 5.39
C VAL A 4 12.14 8.71 5.25
N ASP A 5 11.82 8.24 4.06
CA ASP A 5 10.57 7.60 3.72
C ASP A 5 10.84 6.16 3.28
N ILE A 6 10.24 5.20 3.96
CA ILE A 6 10.51 3.78 3.78
C ILE A 6 9.21 3.06 3.43
N ASP A 7 9.26 2.24 2.39
CA ASP A 7 8.18 1.29 2.06
C ASP A 7 8.73 -0.13 2.02
N THR A 8 8.27 -0.96 2.95
CA THR A 8 8.73 -2.34 3.04
C THR A 8 7.75 -3.27 2.33
N GLY A 9 8.13 -3.68 1.13
CA GLY A 9 7.44 -4.71 0.36
C GLY A 9 7.91 -6.13 0.69
N GLY A 10 7.27 -7.14 0.08
CA GLY A 10 7.58 -8.55 0.35
C GLY A 10 8.96 -9.02 -0.16
N THR A 11 9.51 -8.38 -1.19
CA THR A 11 10.78 -8.77 -1.83
C THR A 11 11.87 -7.71 -1.63
N MET A 12 11.52 -6.45 -1.78
CA MET A 12 12.41 -5.31 -1.67
C MET A 12 11.81 -4.28 -0.71
N THR A 13 12.69 -3.59 0.00
CA THR A 13 12.37 -2.40 0.78
C THR A 13 12.91 -1.18 0.06
N ASP A 14 12.04 -0.23 -0.17
CA ASP A 14 12.30 1.00 -0.89
C ASP A 14 12.52 2.15 0.09
N GLY A 15 13.50 3.00 -0.17
CA GLY A 15 13.79 4.19 0.61
C GLY A 15 13.89 5.44 -0.27
N LEU A 16 13.32 6.52 0.22
CA LEU A 16 13.49 7.85 -0.36
C LEU A 16 13.98 8.80 0.73
N VAL A 17 15.13 9.42 0.50
CA VAL A 17 15.72 10.35 1.45
C VAL A 17 15.82 11.72 0.81
N GLY A 18 15.15 12.69 1.38
CA GLY A 18 15.10 14.06 0.85
C GLY A 18 15.52 15.09 1.87
N GLY A 19 16.35 16.04 1.44
CA GLY A 19 16.80 17.16 2.27
C GLY A 19 18.02 17.86 1.67
N ASN A 20 18.29 19.07 2.12
CA ASN A 20 19.45 19.87 1.70
C ASN A 20 19.61 19.98 0.18
N GLY A 21 18.49 20.02 -0.58
CA GLY A 21 18.49 20.11 -2.05
C GLY A 21 18.84 18.81 -2.76
N GLN A 22 18.93 17.69 -2.05
CA GLN A 22 19.21 16.36 -2.58
C GLN A 22 18.05 15.41 -2.37
N VAL A 23 17.90 14.46 -3.29
CA VAL A 23 16.95 13.34 -3.19
C VAL A 23 17.66 12.08 -3.59
N LEU A 24 17.68 11.09 -2.69
CA LEU A 24 18.25 9.77 -2.91
C LEU A 24 17.15 8.73 -2.96
N SER A 25 17.14 7.90 -3.99
CA SER A 25 16.34 6.68 -4.03
C SER A 25 17.22 5.49 -3.64
N LEU A 26 16.77 4.73 -2.68
CA LEU A 26 17.48 3.59 -2.12
C LEU A 26 16.63 2.33 -2.26
N LYS A 27 17.29 1.19 -2.38
CA LYS A 27 16.62 -0.11 -2.44
C LYS A 27 17.49 -1.16 -1.79
N VAL A 28 16.89 -1.93 -0.87
CA VAL A 28 17.53 -3.07 -0.20
C VAL A 28 16.64 -4.30 -0.31
N GLU A 29 17.21 -5.48 -0.11
CA GLU A 29 16.43 -6.73 -0.06
C GLU A 29 15.64 -6.79 1.25
N THR A 30 14.37 -7.16 1.18
CA THR A 30 13.55 -7.36 2.38
C THR A 30 13.96 -8.66 3.06
N THR A 31 14.09 -8.61 4.39
CA THR A 31 14.26 -9.79 5.24
C THR A 31 12.90 -10.22 5.78
N PRO A 32 12.19 -11.18 5.17
CA PRO A 32 10.77 -11.42 5.45
C PRO A 32 10.45 -11.85 6.89
N HIS A 33 11.42 -12.45 7.59
CA HIS A 33 11.26 -12.90 8.98
C HIS A 33 11.54 -11.80 10.01
N ASP A 34 12.23 -10.72 9.62
CA ASP A 34 12.46 -9.55 10.46
C ASP A 34 12.60 -8.27 9.61
N LEU A 35 11.51 -7.54 9.45
CA LEU A 35 11.49 -6.33 8.64
C LEU A 35 12.28 -5.17 9.28
N THR A 36 12.63 -5.27 10.56
CA THR A 36 13.48 -4.31 11.25
C THR A 36 14.87 -4.24 10.61
N VAL A 37 15.38 -5.37 10.11
CA VAL A 37 16.67 -5.43 9.41
C VAL A 37 16.64 -4.54 8.17
N ALA A 38 15.66 -4.73 7.30
CA ALA A 38 15.54 -3.95 6.07
C ALA A 38 15.29 -2.45 6.36
N PHE A 39 14.56 -2.12 7.44
CA PHE A 39 14.39 -0.74 7.91
C PHE A 39 15.74 -0.11 8.27
N LEU A 40 16.57 -0.80 9.05
CA LEU A 40 17.91 -0.32 9.42
C LEU A 40 18.87 -0.28 8.23
N ASP A 41 18.78 -1.23 7.31
CA ASP A 41 19.59 -1.27 6.09
C ASP A 41 19.33 -0.06 5.17
N ILE A 42 18.09 0.43 5.09
CA ILE A 42 17.78 1.69 4.39
C ILE A 42 18.47 2.86 5.07
N LEU A 43 18.41 2.97 6.39
CA LEU A 43 19.05 4.05 7.14
C LEU A 43 20.58 4.02 6.98
N GLU A 44 21.18 2.84 7.04
CA GLU A 44 22.62 2.66 6.85
C GLU A 44 23.03 2.94 5.38
N SER A 45 22.20 2.55 4.42
CA SER A 45 22.44 2.88 3.00
C SER A 45 22.37 4.39 2.77
N ALA A 46 21.45 5.09 3.44
CA ALA A 46 21.35 6.55 3.40
C ALA A 46 22.59 7.21 4.02
N ARG A 47 22.99 6.75 5.20
CA ARG A 47 24.23 7.19 5.87
C ARG A 47 25.43 7.10 4.93
N ALA A 48 25.60 5.91 4.30
CA ALA A 48 26.75 5.67 3.42
C ALA A 48 26.71 6.56 2.16
N ALA A 49 25.53 6.72 1.56
CA ALA A 49 25.35 7.53 0.35
C ALA A 49 25.54 9.03 0.59
N LEU A 50 25.35 9.50 1.83
CA LEU A 50 25.51 10.89 2.26
C LEU A 50 26.87 11.15 2.97
N ASP A 51 27.77 10.16 2.97
CA ASP A 51 29.12 10.25 3.57
C ASP A 51 29.15 10.60 5.07
N TYR A 52 28.12 10.20 5.84
CA TYR A 52 28.18 10.32 7.29
C TYR A 52 29.08 9.24 7.91
N PRO A 53 29.85 9.58 8.99
CA PRO A 53 30.78 8.64 9.60
C PRO A 53 30.10 7.43 10.24
N ASP A 54 28.93 7.64 10.86
CA ASP A 54 28.14 6.61 11.53
C ASP A 54 26.65 6.93 11.49
N LEU A 55 25.82 5.96 11.83
CA LEU A 55 24.36 6.08 11.77
C LEU A 55 23.83 7.11 12.78
N THR A 56 24.45 7.23 13.95
CA THR A 56 24.07 8.23 14.97
C THR A 56 24.23 9.65 14.45
N SER A 57 25.35 9.94 13.77
CA SER A 57 25.60 11.24 13.14
C SER A 57 24.59 11.55 12.04
N PHE A 58 24.25 10.55 11.20
CA PHE A 58 23.20 10.72 10.17
C PHE A 58 21.85 11.00 10.81
N LEU A 59 21.44 10.18 11.78
CA LEU A 59 20.13 10.31 12.44
C LEU A 59 19.99 11.65 13.18
N SER A 60 21.07 12.27 13.66
CA SER A 60 21.01 13.62 14.27
C SER A 60 20.55 14.70 13.28
N ASP A 61 20.71 14.48 11.98
CA ASP A 61 20.24 15.36 10.90
C ASP A 61 18.89 14.90 10.27
N VAL A 62 18.30 13.82 10.80
CA VAL A 62 16.98 13.33 10.35
C VAL A 62 15.88 13.94 11.19
N GLY A 63 14.94 14.62 10.54
CA GLY A 63 13.78 15.24 11.20
C GLY A 63 12.59 14.29 11.35
N VAL A 64 12.30 13.49 10.32
CA VAL A 64 11.14 12.61 10.28
C VAL A 64 11.52 11.31 9.57
N ILE A 65 11.07 10.19 10.11
CA ILE A 65 11.06 8.89 9.43
C ILE A 65 9.59 8.51 9.23
N ARG A 66 9.17 8.23 7.97
CA ARG A 66 7.86 7.66 7.66
C ARG A 66 8.05 6.24 7.17
N TRP A 67 7.19 5.34 7.61
CA TRP A 67 7.30 3.92 7.30
C TRP A 67 5.96 3.30 6.95
N SER A 68 5.85 2.75 5.74
CA SER A 68 4.79 1.83 5.32
C SER A 68 5.33 0.41 5.19
N SER A 69 4.47 -0.58 5.44
CA SER A 69 4.88 -1.97 5.39
C SER A 69 3.75 -2.91 4.99
N THR A 70 4.11 -4.07 4.47
CA THR A 70 3.17 -5.14 4.13
C THR A 70 2.93 -6.14 5.28
N ILE A 71 3.31 -5.81 6.53
CA ILE A 71 3.16 -6.73 7.68
C ILE A 71 1.72 -7.21 7.82
N THR A 72 0.80 -6.27 7.93
CA THR A 72 -0.63 -6.54 8.15
C THR A 72 -1.24 -7.32 7.00
N SER A 73 -0.92 -6.93 5.76
CA SER A 73 -1.33 -7.64 4.54
C SER A 73 -0.80 -9.08 4.51
N ASN A 74 0.45 -9.29 4.89
CA ASN A 74 1.05 -10.63 4.95
C ASN A 74 0.41 -11.51 6.02
N VAL A 75 0.11 -10.98 7.20
CA VAL A 75 -0.58 -11.72 8.29
C VAL A 75 -1.96 -12.18 7.82
N LEU A 76 -2.71 -11.31 7.14
CA LEU A 76 -4.03 -11.65 6.58
C LEU A 76 -3.92 -12.69 5.46
N ALA A 77 -3.02 -12.50 4.51
CA ALA A 77 -2.83 -13.41 3.38
C ALA A 77 -2.37 -14.81 3.83
N GLN A 78 -1.49 -14.88 4.83
CA GLN A 78 -0.92 -16.14 5.35
C GLN A 78 -1.77 -16.80 6.41
N ARG A 79 -2.83 -16.14 6.90
CA ARG A 79 -3.72 -16.65 7.97
C ARG A 79 -2.95 -17.08 9.23
N ASN A 80 -1.94 -16.31 9.64
CA ASN A 80 -1.03 -16.65 10.74
C ASN A 80 -1.16 -15.73 11.97
N GLY A 81 -2.29 -15.04 12.12
CA GLY A 81 -2.59 -14.22 13.31
C GLY A 81 -2.89 -15.04 14.57
N PRO A 82 -3.09 -14.39 15.71
CA PRO A 82 -3.38 -15.04 16.98
C PRO A 82 -4.79 -15.65 17.03
N LYS A 83 -5.00 -16.58 17.95
CA LYS A 83 -6.36 -17.02 18.31
C LYS A 83 -7.12 -15.87 18.97
N LEU A 84 -8.30 -15.56 18.44
CA LEU A 84 -9.20 -14.52 18.94
C LEU A 84 -10.39 -15.12 19.67
N GLY A 85 -10.91 -14.40 20.65
CA GLY A 85 -12.24 -14.60 21.22
C GLY A 85 -13.14 -13.44 20.84
N LEU A 86 -14.43 -13.70 20.70
CA LEU A 86 -15.41 -12.69 20.37
C LEU A 86 -16.64 -12.84 21.26
N VAL A 87 -17.10 -11.70 21.77
CA VAL A 87 -18.37 -11.57 22.47
C VAL A 87 -19.32 -10.77 21.59
N VAL A 88 -20.48 -11.34 21.28
CA VAL A 88 -21.53 -10.73 20.45
C VAL A 88 -22.87 -10.69 21.19
N SER A 89 -23.85 -9.97 20.67
CA SER A 89 -25.24 -10.09 21.14
C SER A 89 -25.75 -11.50 20.88
N ALA A 90 -26.49 -12.08 21.86
CA ALA A 90 -26.98 -13.45 21.78
C ALA A 90 -27.81 -13.70 20.51
N GLY A 91 -27.57 -14.83 19.86
CA GLY A 91 -28.21 -15.21 18.60
C GLY A 91 -27.44 -14.83 17.34
N HIS A 92 -26.30 -14.13 17.48
CA HIS A 92 -25.44 -13.71 16.38
C HIS A 92 -24.07 -14.42 16.36
N GLU A 93 -23.94 -15.51 17.09
CA GLU A 93 -22.71 -16.29 17.20
C GLU A 93 -22.29 -16.93 15.87
N ASP A 94 -23.25 -17.29 15.02
CA ASP A 94 -23.01 -17.98 13.76
C ASP A 94 -23.10 -17.05 12.54
N ASP A 95 -23.81 -15.92 12.63
CA ASP A 95 -24.05 -15.03 11.51
C ASP A 95 -23.28 -13.70 11.59
N LEU A 96 -22.70 -13.35 12.75
CA LEU A 96 -21.95 -12.12 12.98
C LEU A 96 -22.66 -10.87 12.43
N TYR A 97 -23.99 -10.86 12.54
CA TYR A 97 -24.91 -9.83 12.03
C TYR A 97 -25.03 -9.78 10.49
N ASP A 98 -24.31 -10.64 9.74
CA ASP A 98 -24.40 -10.78 8.29
C ASP A 98 -23.92 -12.19 7.89
N SER A 99 -24.86 -13.08 7.62
CA SER A 99 -24.55 -14.50 7.31
C SER A 99 -23.64 -14.68 6.08
N ALA A 100 -23.70 -13.77 5.12
CA ALA A 100 -22.86 -13.85 3.92
C ALA A 100 -21.38 -13.51 4.23
N ALA A 101 -21.17 -12.50 5.08
CA ALA A 101 -19.83 -12.12 5.53
C ALA A 101 -19.28 -13.12 6.56
N ALA A 102 -20.13 -13.63 7.46
CA ALA A 102 -19.75 -14.56 8.52
C ALA A 102 -19.04 -15.82 8.01
N ALA A 103 -19.50 -16.40 6.90
CA ALA A 103 -18.93 -17.63 6.35
C ALA A 103 -17.41 -17.52 6.14
N THR A 104 -16.96 -16.43 5.50
CA THR A 104 -15.53 -16.20 5.26
C THR A 104 -14.78 -15.86 6.56
N VAL A 105 -15.37 -15.05 7.44
CA VAL A 105 -14.75 -14.64 8.71
C VAL A 105 -14.53 -15.83 9.64
N LEU A 106 -15.52 -16.74 9.73
CA LEU A 106 -15.45 -17.96 10.54
C LEU A 106 -14.42 -18.98 10.01
N GLU A 107 -14.19 -18.98 8.70
CA GLU A 107 -13.15 -19.80 8.07
C GLU A 107 -11.74 -19.20 8.25
N THR A 108 -11.62 -17.88 8.27
CA THR A 108 -10.33 -17.20 8.10
C THR A 108 -9.76 -16.51 9.33
N LEU A 109 -10.59 -15.91 10.18
CA LEU A 109 -10.15 -15.08 11.31
C LEU A 109 -10.43 -15.69 12.69
N ILE A 110 -11.58 -16.34 12.86
CA ILE A 110 -12.02 -16.85 14.16
C ILE A 110 -12.88 -18.11 14.00
N SER A 111 -12.63 -19.14 14.82
CA SER A 111 -13.50 -20.32 14.88
C SER A 111 -14.79 -20.00 15.63
N SER A 112 -15.93 -20.56 15.19
CA SER A 112 -17.24 -20.39 15.85
C SER A 112 -17.24 -20.79 17.32
N GLU A 113 -16.46 -21.81 17.68
CA GLU A 113 -16.29 -22.24 19.09
C GLU A 113 -15.71 -21.15 20.01
N ASN A 114 -15.04 -20.13 19.45
CA ASN A 114 -14.41 -19.02 20.17
C ASN A 114 -15.30 -17.78 20.23
N ILE A 115 -16.57 -17.93 19.91
CA ILE A 115 -17.58 -16.88 19.99
C ILE A 115 -18.54 -17.18 21.13
N SER A 116 -18.97 -16.15 21.83
CA SER A 116 -19.92 -16.24 22.93
C SER A 116 -20.97 -15.15 22.82
N GLY A 117 -22.24 -15.53 22.77
CA GLY A 117 -23.35 -14.59 22.83
C GLY A 117 -23.66 -14.17 24.26
N ILE A 118 -24.07 -12.92 24.43
CA ILE A 118 -24.58 -12.39 25.69
C ILE A 118 -25.93 -11.72 25.48
N ASP A 119 -26.88 -11.96 26.38
CA ASP A 119 -28.18 -11.32 26.34
C ASP A 119 -28.09 -9.80 26.62
N GLU A 120 -29.04 -9.05 26.13
CA GLU A 120 -29.16 -7.60 26.38
C GLU A 120 -29.15 -7.27 27.89
N ASN A 121 -29.81 -8.10 28.70
CA ASN A 121 -29.89 -7.95 30.14
C ASN A 121 -28.91 -8.84 30.93
N ALA A 122 -27.84 -9.33 30.27
CA ALA A 122 -26.84 -10.14 30.93
C ALA A 122 -26.19 -9.41 32.11
N THR A 123 -26.10 -10.12 33.26
CA THR A 123 -25.39 -9.61 34.42
C THR A 123 -23.89 -9.66 34.25
N GLU A 124 -23.13 -8.88 35.02
CA GLU A 124 -21.66 -8.99 35.04
C GLU A 124 -21.20 -10.45 35.30
N SER A 125 -21.93 -11.22 36.14
CA SER A 125 -21.62 -12.62 36.39
C SER A 125 -21.74 -13.48 35.13
N ASP A 126 -22.72 -13.21 34.26
CA ASP A 126 -22.93 -13.97 33.03
C ASP A 126 -21.85 -13.63 32.00
N VAL A 127 -21.49 -12.34 31.90
CA VAL A 127 -20.37 -11.91 31.06
C VAL A 127 -19.05 -12.54 31.52
N ARG A 128 -18.74 -12.54 32.84
CA ARG A 128 -17.54 -13.19 33.38
C ARG A 128 -17.51 -14.69 33.11
N LYS A 129 -18.66 -15.39 33.11
CA LYS A 129 -18.74 -16.80 32.70
C LYS A 129 -18.40 -16.99 31.21
N ALA A 130 -18.93 -16.12 30.34
CA ALA A 130 -18.63 -16.13 28.91
C ALA A 130 -17.14 -15.93 28.66
N ILE A 131 -16.55 -14.89 29.27
CA ILE A 131 -15.10 -14.60 29.20
C ILE A 131 -14.29 -15.81 29.70
N LYS A 132 -14.63 -16.34 30.89
CA LYS A 132 -13.94 -17.52 31.43
C LYS A 132 -13.97 -18.70 30.47
N SER A 133 -15.11 -18.96 29.84
CA SER A 133 -15.24 -20.02 28.84
C SER A 133 -14.27 -19.85 27.66
N LEU A 134 -14.08 -18.60 27.17
CA LEU A 134 -13.11 -18.29 26.12
C LEU A 134 -11.68 -18.49 26.61
N LEU A 135 -11.35 -18.05 27.83
CA LEU A 135 -10.01 -18.21 28.41
C LEU A 135 -9.64 -19.67 28.64
N ASP A 136 -10.61 -20.51 29.05
CA ASP A 136 -10.43 -21.96 29.24
C ASP A 136 -10.07 -22.67 27.90
N LYS A 137 -10.47 -22.12 26.76
CA LYS A 137 -10.08 -22.57 25.40
C LYS A 137 -8.71 -22.04 24.94
N GLY A 138 -8.01 -21.31 25.81
CA GLY A 138 -6.68 -20.77 25.53
C GLY A 138 -6.69 -19.41 24.80
N ILE A 139 -7.84 -18.75 24.72
CA ILE A 139 -7.93 -17.39 24.17
C ILE A 139 -7.17 -16.41 25.09
N ARG A 140 -6.47 -15.46 24.48
CA ARG A 140 -5.69 -14.43 25.19
C ARG A 140 -5.91 -13.02 24.62
N ARG A 141 -6.90 -12.86 23.75
CA ARG A 141 -7.29 -11.57 23.15
C ARG A 141 -8.78 -11.64 22.84
N ILE A 142 -9.54 -10.68 23.31
CA ILE A 142 -11.00 -10.70 23.24
C ILE A 142 -11.50 -9.45 22.55
N ASN A 143 -12.39 -9.62 21.59
CA ASN A 143 -13.17 -8.56 20.98
C ASN A 143 -14.59 -8.58 21.57
N VAL A 144 -15.17 -7.41 21.80
CA VAL A 144 -16.57 -7.24 22.16
C VAL A 144 -17.23 -6.43 21.05
N SER A 145 -18.28 -6.95 20.44
CA SER A 145 -19.00 -6.23 19.39
C SER A 145 -20.49 -6.47 19.51
N LEU A 146 -21.21 -5.48 20.03
CA LEU A 146 -22.64 -5.58 20.28
C LEU A 146 -23.45 -4.97 19.13
N GLU A 147 -24.65 -5.51 18.88
CA GLU A 147 -25.53 -5.03 17.82
C GLU A 147 -25.89 -3.55 18.04
N ASP A 148 -26.22 -3.18 19.27
CA ASP A 148 -26.70 -1.88 19.71
C ASP A 148 -25.60 -0.83 19.99
N ALA A 149 -24.32 -1.16 19.74
CA ALA A 149 -23.18 -0.25 19.98
C ALA A 149 -23.13 0.96 19.01
N PHE A 150 -24.21 1.23 18.29
CA PHE A 150 -24.42 2.45 17.53
C PHE A 150 -25.90 2.90 17.66
N PRO A 151 -26.19 4.15 17.99
CA PRO A 151 -25.25 5.29 18.13
C PRO A 151 -24.52 5.38 19.48
N ASP A 152 -24.90 4.56 20.46
CA ASP A 152 -24.33 4.58 21.80
C ASP A 152 -23.54 3.29 22.08
N SER A 153 -22.22 3.42 22.21
CA SER A 153 -21.31 2.32 22.49
C SER A 153 -21.01 2.10 23.98
N SER A 154 -21.67 2.80 24.88
CA SER A 154 -21.36 2.80 26.32
C SER A 154 -21.33 1.40 26.91
N ARG A 155 -22.33 0.56 26.61
CA ARG A 155 -22.41 -0.82 27.10
C ARG A 155 -21.25 -1.69 26.58
N GLU A 156 -20.91 -1.58 25.29
CA GLU A 156 -19.79 -2.30 24.70
C GLU A 156 -18.47 -1.93 25.40
N LEU A 157 -18.24 -0.64 25.65
CA LEU A 157 -17.05 -0.12 26.31
C LEU A 157 -17.02 -0.50 27.79
N GLU A 158 -18.15 -0.50 28.49
CA GLU A 158 -18.24 -1.01 29.89
C GLU A 158 -17.79 -2.47 30.00
N LEU A 159 -18.13 -3.31 29.02
CA LEU A 159 -17.66 -4.70 29.00
C LEU A 159 -16.16 -4.81 28.73
N VAL A 160 -15.61 -3.96 27.83
CA VAL A 160 -14.18 -3.88 27.59
C VAL A 160 -13.44 -3.45 28.86
N ASP A 161 -13.92 -2.41 29.56
CA ASP A 161 -13.36 -1.93 30.82
C ASP A 161 -13.45 -2.97 31.95
N MET A 162 -14.52 -3.74 32.00
CA MET A 162 -14.67 -4.86 32.95
C MET A 162 -13.60 -5.92 32.71
N ILE A 163 -13.36 -6.32 31.46
CA ILE A 163 -12.33 -7.29 31.11
C ILE A 163 -10.93 -6.75 31.48
N ALA A 164 -10.66 -5.49 31.14
CA ALA A 164 -9.38 -4.85 31.47
C ALA A 164 -9.17 -4.75 33.00
N SER A 165 -10.23 -4.53 33.78
CA SER A 165 -10.18 -4.50 35.24
C SER A 165 -9.98 -5.87 35.87
N ASP A 166 -10.62 -6.91 35.32
CA ASP A 166 -10.49 -8.29 35.81
C ASP A 166 -9.12 -8.91 35.42
N TYR A 167 -8.51 -8.48 34.29
CA TYR A 167 -7.24 -9.00 33.76
C TYR A 167 -6.27 -7.88 33.39
N PRO A 168 -5.87 -7.02 34.35
CA PRO A 168 -5.08 -5.82 34.06
C PRO A 168 -3.63 -6.14 33.67
N ASP A 169 -2.99 -5.19 32.99
CA ASP A 169 -1.67 -5.34 32.37
C ASP A 169 -0.52 -5.67 33.33
N HIS A 170 -0.67 -5.36 34.62
CA HIS A 170 0.37 -5.67 35.62
C HIS A 170 0.39 -7.14 36.07
N PHE A 171 -0.58 -7.97 35.64
CA PHE A 171 -0.56 -9.42 35.83
C PHE A 171 -0.09 -10.13 34.55
N LEU A 172 0.64 -11.25 34.72
CA LEU A 172 1.09 -12.08 33.60
C LEU A 172 -0.05 -12.64 32.74
N GLY A 173 -1.26 -12.67 33.28
CA GLY A 173 -2.47 -13.13 32.60
C GLY A 173 -3.32 -11.98 32.05
N SER A 174 -2.75 -10.83 31.74
CA SER A 174 -3.50 -9.73 31.14
C SER A 174 -4.16 -10.12 29.81
N ILE A 175 -5.35 -9.62 29.59
CA ILE A 175 -6.15 -9.91 28.40
C ILE A 175 -6.46 -8.59 27.69
N PRO A 176 -5.82 -8.31 26.55
CA PRO A 176 -6.23 -7.19 25.72
C PRO A 176 -7.67 -7.37 25.25
N ALA A 177 -8.51 -6.41 25.56
CA ALA A 177 -9.89 -6.33 25.14
C ALA A 177 -10.07 -5.15 24.16
N LEU A 178 -10.97 -5.27 23.19
CA LEU A 178 -11.21 -4.27 22.17
C LEU A 178 -12.69 -4.24 21.79
N GLY A 179 -13.31 -3.06 21.82
CA GLY A 179 -14.68 -2.84 21.33
C GLY A 179 -14.72 -2.71 19.80
N GLY A 180 -15.78 -3.22 19.18
CA GLY A 180 -16.01 -3.07 17.75
C GLY A 180 -16.08 -1.62 17.32
N SER A 181 -16.77 -0.79 18.12
CA SER A 181 -16.93 0.66 17.92
C SER A 181 -15.63 1.46 18.04
N GLU A 182 -14.59 0.93 18.71
CA GLU A 182 -13.31 1.61 18.86
C GLU A 182 -12.45 1.56 17.58
N VAL A 183 -12.67 0.55 16.72
CA VAL A 183 -11.92 0.42 15.45
C VAL A 183 -12.60 1.25 14.37
N VAL A 184 -13.87 0.99 14.11
CA VAL A 184 -14.71 1.78 13.20
C VAL A 184 -16.07 2.02 13.82
N LEU A 185 -16.56 3.24 13.74
CA LEU A 185 -17.90 3.58 14.21
C LEU A 185 -18.86 3.59 13.03
N ARG A 186 -19.69 2.56 12.91
CA ARG A 186 -20.66 2.39 11.82
C ARG A 186 -21.98 1.85 12.36
N PRO A 187 -23.13 2.22 11.75
CA PRO A 187 -24.41 1.63 12.09
C PRO A 187 -24.45 0.11 11.91
N ASP A 188 -23.78 -0.41 10.89
CA ASP A 188 -23.72 -1.84 10.57
C ASP A 188 -22.84 -2.60 11.56
N ALA A 189 -23.47 -3.47 12.38
CA ALA A 189 -22.79 -4.23 13.42
C ALA A 189 -21.77 -5.22 12.84
N SER A 190 -22.07 -5.87 11.70
CA SER A 190 -21.15 -6.77 11.04
C SER A 190 -19.85 -6.08 10.66
N THR A 191 -19.91 -4.87 10.10
CA THR A 191 -18.73 -4.07 9.75
C THR A 191 -17.87 -3.76 10.98
N ARG A 192 -18.48 -3.37 12.12
CA ARG A 192 -17.74 -3.13 13.37
C ARG A 192 -17.05 -4.39 13.86
N THR A 193 -17.77 -5.51 13.86
CA THR A 193 -17.26 -6.82 14.27
C THR A 193 -16.07 -7.24 13.43
N ILE A 194 -16.20 -7.22 12.11
CA ILE A 194 -15.15 -7.68 11.18
C ILE A 194 -13.92 -6.78 11.26
N ALA A 195 -14.10 -5.45 11.28
CA ALA A 195 -12.99 -4.52 11.39
C ALA A 195 -12.21 -4.69 12.71
N SER A 196 -12.92 -4.92 13.82
CA SER A 196 -12.28 -5.16 15.11
C SER A 196 -11.52 -6.50 15.15
N LEU A 197 -12.07 -7.56 14.56
CA LEU A 197 -11.38 -8.85 14.43
C LEU A 197 -10.12 -8.72 13.58
N ILE A 198 -10.20 -8.05 12.43
CA ILE A 198 -9.02 -7.79 11.59
C ILE A 198 -7.97 -7.03 12.39
N ASN A 199 -8.35 -5.92 13.06
CA ASN A 199 -7.42 -5.14 13.88
C ASN A 199 -6.73 -6.01 14.94
N ALA A 200 -7.49 -6.79 15.71
CA ALA A 200 -6.94 -7.66 16.74
C ALA A 200 -6.05 -8.78 16.18
N TYR A 201 -6.37 -9.27 14.97
CA TYR A 201 -5.65 -10.34 14.30
C TYR A 201 -4.26 -9.91 13.82
N VAL A 202 -4.13 -8.70 13.28
CA VAL A 202 -2.86 -8.21 12.73
C VAL A 202 -2.02 -7.42 13.73
N HIS A 203 -2.62 -6.89 14.80
CA HIS A 203 -1.98 -6.02 15.78
C HIS A 203 -0.68 -6.57 16.39
N PRO A 204 -0.58 -7.83 16.87
CA PRO A 204 0.63 -8.26 17.59
C PRO A 204 1.87 -8.28 16.72
N ALA A 205 1.75 -8.75 15.47
CA ALA A 205 2.86 -8.79 14.53
C ALA A 205 3.33 -7.38 14.16
N LEU A 206 2.38 -6.48 13.89
CA LEU A 206 2.67 -5.09 13.56
C LEU A 206 3.36 -4.39 14.75
N ALA A 207 2.73 -4.39 15.93
CA ALA A 207 3.24 -3.72 17.12
C ALA A 207 4.65 -4.18 17.47
N SER A 208 4.89 -5.50 17.50
CA SER A 208 6.21 -6.05 17.79
C SER A 208 7.30 -5.56 16.83
N THR A 209 6.99 -5.48 15.53
CA THR A 209 7.97 -5.02 14.54
C THR A 209 8.22 -3.52 14.65
N LEU A 210 7.16 -2.71 14.78
CA LEU A 210 7.27 -1.26 14.85
C LEU A 210 8.03 -0.81 16.09
N TYR A 211 7.72 -1.38 17.26
CA TYR A 211 8.43 -1.04 18.50
C TYR A 211 9.91 -1.44 18.44
N ARG A 212 10.25 -2.62 17.91
CA ARG A 212 11.65 -3.03 17.75
C ARG A 212 12.44 -2.06 16.87
N ALA A 213 11.84 -1.58 15.78
CA ALA A 213 12.49 -0.61 14.89
C ALA A 213 12.67 0.75 15.59
N GLU A 214 11.63 1.25 16.29
CA GLU A 214 11.72 2.50 17.04
C GLU A 214 12.74 2.42 18.18
N GLU A 215 12.77 1.32 18.95
CA GLU A 215 13.77 1.05 19.98
C GLU A 215 15.18 1.00 19.42
N ALA A 216 15.38 0.35 18.25
CA ALA A 216 16.69 0.27 17.63
C ALA A 216 17.29 1.66 17.32
N VAL A 217 16.51 2.58 16.73
CA VAL A 217 17.00 3.94 16.45
C VAL A 217 17.11 4.80 17.69
N ARG A 218 16.27 4.58 18.71
CA ARG A 218 16.30 5.34 19.96
C ARG A 218 17.43 4.87 20.89
N ASP A 219 17.49 3.57 21.18
CA ASP A 219 18.36 3.04 22.23
C ASP A 219 19.80 2.86 21.75
N GLN A 220 19.99 2.49 20.47
CA GLN A 220 21.33 2.28 19.92
C GLN A 220 21.95 3.57 19.38
N HIS A 221 21.14 4.53 18.89
CA HIS A 221 21.61 5.73 18.21
C HIS A 221 21.15 7.04 18.84
N GLY A 222 20.38 7.00 19.94
CA GLY A 222 19.92 8.18 20.66
C GLY A 222 18.95 9.08 19.89
N TRP A 223 18.34 8.58 18.80
CA TRP A 223 17.41 9.36 18.01
C TRP A 223 16.04 9.44 18.68
N THR A 224 15.59 10.66 18.95
CA THR A 224 14.33 10.94 19.66
C THR A 224 13.23 11.51 18.77
N GLY A 225 13.43 11.46 17.46
CA GLY A 225 12.44 11.90 16.48
C GLY A 225 11.23 10.96 16.39
N ASN A 226 10.34 11.26 15.47
CA ASN A 226 9.10 10.51 15.28
C ASN A 226 9.24 9.49 14.15
N VAL A 227 9.03 8.20 14.44
CA VAL A 227 8.69 7.20 13.43
C VAL A 227 7.19 7.30 13.20
N LEU A 228 6.79 7.70 11.99
CA LEU A 228 5.41 7.84 11.59
C LEU A 228 5.01 6.68 10.70
N ILE A 229 3.87 6.08 10.97
CA ILE A 229 3.39 4.87 10.31
C ILE A 229 2.34 5.25 9.27
N GLY A 230 2.47 4.65 8.09
CA GLY A 230 1.58 4.90 6.96
C GLY A 230 0.20 4.26 7.12
N HIS A 231 -0.83 5.02 6.77
CA HIS A 231 -2.22 4.62 6.86
C HIS A 231 -2.88 4.50 5.47
N ILE A 232 -3.93 3.68 5.40
CA ILE A 232 -4.75 3.45 4.21
C ILE A 232 -5.38 4.74 3.63
N ASN A 233 -5.58 5.76 4.45
CA ASN A 233 -6.11 7.07 4.04
C ASN A 233 -5.05 7.99 3.41
N GLY A 234 -3.81 7.53 3.24
CA GLY A 234 -2.69 8.30 2.69
C GLY A 234 -2.02 9.25 3.68
N GLY A 235 -2.45 9.26 4.93
CA GLY A 235 -1.79 9.98 6.02
C GLY A 235 -0.81 9.11 6.80
N VAL A 236 -0.12 9.73 7.74
CA VAL A 236 0.76 9.06 8.70
C VAL A 236 0.42 9.47 10.13
N ALA A 237 0.75 8.61 11.10
CA ALA A 237 0.66 8.93 12.53
C ALA A 237 1.76 8.23 13.32
N ARG A 238 1.99 8.63 14.56
CA ARG A 238 2.87 7.90 15.48
C ARG A 238 2.33 6.50 15.78
N ILE A 239 3.21 5.57 16.16
CA ILE A 239 2.84 4.20 16.53
C ILE A 239 1.71 4.21 17.57
N GLY A 240 1.82 5.03 18.62
CA GLY A 240 0.80 5.12 19.68
C GLY A 240 -0.56 5.72 19.26
N LYS A 241 -0.71 6.18 18.01
CA LYS A 241 -1.96 6.72 17.44
C LYS A 241 -2.39 5.97 16.18
N THR A 242 -1.75 4.84 15.89
CA THR A 242 -2.01 3.99 14.74
C THR A 242 -2.83 2.78 15.15
N LYS A 243 -4.01 2.59 14.55
CA LYS A 243 -4.72 1.33 14.61
C LYS A 243 -4.11 0.38 13.58
N ALA A 244 -3.93 -0.88 13.94
CA ALA A 244 -3.35 -1.86 13.02
C ALA A 244 -4.18 -2.04 11.75
N PHE A 245 -5.50 -1.92 11.86
CA PHE A 245 -6.44 -1.89 10.73
C PHE A 245 -6.09 -0.80 9.71
N ASP A 246 -5.73 0.38 10.16
CA ASP A 246 -5.44 1.52 9.29
C ASP A 246 -4.16 1.35 8.44
N THR A 247 -3.32 0.36 8.74
CA THR A 247 -2.05 0.12 8.01
C THR A 247 -2.14 -0.89 6.88
N ILE A 248 -3.32 -1.53 6.71
CA ILE A 248 -3.52 -2.56 5.68
C ILE A 248 -3.37 -1.93 4.30
N GLU A 249 -2.55 -2.56 3.43
CA GLU A 249 -2.28 -2.08 2.06
C GLU A 249 -1.74 -0.63 2.00
N SER A 250 -1.16 -0.09 3.10
CA SER A 250 -0.67 1.30 3.14
C SER A 250 0.41 1.58 2.08
N GLY A 251 1.35 0.66 1.84
CA GLY A 251 2.39 0.83 0.83
C GLY A 251 1.83 1.11 -0.58
N PRO A 252 1.07 0.20 -1.20
CA PRO A 252 0.45 0.42 -2.50
C PRO A 252 -0.43 1.66 -2.56
N LEU A 253 -1.12 1.97 -1.46
CA LEU A 253 -1.99 3.14 -1.40
C LEU A 253 -1.22 4.45 -1.33
N PHE A 254 -0.04 4.50 -0.72
CA PHE A 254 0.83 5.66 -0.87
C PHE A 254 1.24 5.90 -2.32
N GLY A 255 1.53 4.84 -3.08
CA GLY A 255 1.75 4.95 -4.53
C GLY A 255 0.53 5.54 -5.25
N THR A 256 -0.69 5.10 -4.89
CA THR A 256 -1.93 5.65 -5.44
C THR A 256 -2.14 7.11 -5.05
N HIS A 257 -1.85 7.49 -3.80
CA HIS A 257 -1.92 8.89 -3.34
C HIS A 257 -0.89 9.78 -4.05
N ALA A 258 0.32 9.27 -4.33
CA ALA A 258 1.29 9.98 -5.17
C ALA A 258 0.76 10.17 -6.59
N CYS A 259 0.09 9.16 -7.17
CA CYS A 259 -0.61 9.30 -8.45
C CYS A 259 -1.72 10.35 -8.40
N ALA A 260 -2.47 10.43 -7.31
CA ALA A 260 -3.52 11.44 -7.14
C ALA A 260 -2.95 12.87 -7.13
N GLN A 261 -1.87 13.10 -6.40
CA GLN A 261 -1.17 14.40 -6.40
C GLN A 261 -0.56 14.73 -7.77
N ALA A 262 0.04 13.73 -8.45
CA ALA A 262 0.55 13.90 -9.80
C ALA A 262 -0.57 14.20 -10.80
N ALA A 263 -1.71 13.53 -10.71
CA ALA A 263 -2.88 13.77 -11.55
C ALA A 263 -3.42 15.19 -11.38
N ALA A 264 -3.56 15.66 -10.13
CA ALA A 264 -3.94 17.04 -9.83
C ALA A 264 -2.95 18.06 -10.43
N LYS A 265 -1.63 17.80 -10.27
CA LYS A 265 -0.57 18.68 -10.81
C LYS A 265 -0.58 18.75 -12.34
N HIS A 266 -0.86 17.63 -13.01
CA HIS A 266 -0.83 17.53 -14.47
C HIS A 266 -2.18 17.76 -15.15
N GLY A 267 -3.28 17.83 -14.39
CA GLY A 267 -4.64 17.99 -14.93
C GLY A 267 -5.19 16.71 -15.58
N ASP A 268 -4.69 15.52 -15.19
CA ASP A 268 -5.18 14.24 -15.70
C ASP A 268 -6.44 13.83 -14.92
N ALA A 269 -7.61 13.95 -15.55
CA ALA A 269 -8.90 13.79 -14.87
C ALA A 269 -9.17 12.36 -14.43
N LYS A 270 -8.81 11.35 -15.24
CA LYS A 270 -9.02 9.92 -14.96
C LYS A 270 -7.73 9.16 -15.17
N VAL A 271 -7.23 8.56 -14.11
CA VAL A 271 -5.96 7.82 -14.12
C VAL A 271 -6.18 6.40 -13.62
N ILE A 272 -5.69 5.43 -14.38
CA ILE A 272 -5.46 4.06 -13.89
C ILE A 272 -3.98 3.96 -13.55
N ALA A 273 -3.71 3.75 -12.28
CA ALA A 273 -2.36 3.59 -11.76
C ALA A 273 -2.04 2.11 -11.61
N ILE A 274 -0.93 1.65 -12.20
CA ILE A 274 -0.45 0.28 -12.12
C ILE A 274 0.87 0.24 -11.35
N ASP A 275 0.92 -0.60 -10.33
CA ASP A 275 2.11 -0.92 -9.57
C ASP A 275 2.55 -2.35 -9.91
N VAL A 276 3.74 -2.52 -10.48
CA VAL A 276 4.27 -3.85 -10.75
C VAL A 276 5.58 -4.05 -10.02
N GLY A 277 5.49 -4.87 -8.98
CA GLY A 277 6.63 -5.24 -8.14
C GLY A 277 7.31 -6.55 -8.53
N GLY A 278 7.97 -7.18 -7.57
CA GLY A 278 8.63 -8.48 -7.75
C GLY A 278 7.68 -9.67 -7.70
N THR A 279 6.57 -9.58 -6.95
CA THR A 279 5.64 -10.69 -6.66
C THR A 279 4.21 -10.41 -7.05
N THR A 280 3.79 -9.15 -7.03
CA THR A 280 2.40 -8.74 -7.28
C THR A 280 2.33 -7.60 -8.28
N ALA A 281 1.23 -7.54 -9.02
CA ALA A 281 0.80 -6.35 -9.75
C ALA A 281 -0.52 -5.84 -9.16
N LYS A 282 -0.64 -4.52 -9.06
CA LYS A 282 -1.81 -3.85 -8.51
C LYS A 282 -2.29 -2.77 -9.47
N ALA A 283 -3.61 -2.56 -9.51
CA ALA A 283 -4.22 -1.47 -10.24
C ALA A 283 -5.16 -0.70 -9.34
N SER A 284 -5.09 0.61 -9.40
CA SER A 284 -5.94 1.54 -8.66
C SER A 284 -6.45 2.65 -9.56
N ALA A 285 -7.45 3.40 -9.08
CA ALA A 285 -8.10 4.46 -9.84
C ALA A 285 -8.01 5.80 -9.12
N VAL A 286 -7.78 6.86 -9.89
CA VAL A 286 -7.73 8.25 -9.42
C VAL A 286 -8.62 9.11 -10.31
N GLU A 287 -9.51 9.91 -9.72
CA GLU A 287 -10.37 10.85 -10.41
C GLU A 287 -10.17 12.27 -9.90
N ASN A 288 -9.87 13.20 -10.81
CA ASN A 288 -9.67 14.62 -10.50
C ASN A 288 -8.71 14.89 -9.31
N GLY A 289 -7.64 14.09 -9.24
CA GLY A 289 -6.64 14.20 -8.16
C GLY A 289 -7.05 13.54 -6.83
N HIS A 290 -8.11 12.75 -6.80
CA HIS A 290 -8.57 12.01 -5.63
C HIS A 290 -8.57 10.50 -5.89
N VAL A 291 -8.19 9.72 -4.89
CA VAL A 291 -8.29 8.26 -4.94
C VAL A 291 -9.76 7.86 -5.00
N VAL A 292 -10.12 7.00 -5.94
CA VAL A 292 -11.49 6.47 -6.05
C VAL A 292 -11.73 5.48 -4.91
N LEU A 293 -12.82 5.68 -4.18
CA LEU A 293 -13.26 4.81 -3.09
C LEU A 293 -14.41 3.92 -3.57
N LYS A 294 -14.50 2.72 -3.01
CA LYS A 294 -15.64 1.80 -3.13
C LYS A 294 -16.35 1.74 -1.78
N GLU A 295 -17.66 1.83 -1.78
CA GLU A 295 -18.50 1.78 -0.55
C GLU A 295 -18.49 0.40 0.13
N SER A 296 -18.14 -0.65 -0.59
CA SER A 296 -17.93 -1.99 -0.07
C SER A 296 -16.85 -2.69 -0.88
N GLY A 297 -15.97 -3.40 -0.22
CA GLY A 297 -14.89 -4.14 -0.85
C GLY A 297 -14.50 -5.36 -0.03
N ASP A 298 -13.63 -6.16 -0.60
CA ASP A 298 -13.04 -7.30 0.09
C ASP A 298 -11.60 -6.97 0.47
N LEU A 299 -11.24 -7.24 1.72
CA LEU A 299 -9.85 -7.23 2.17
C LEU A 299 -9.40 -8.69 2.33
N PHE A 300 -8.59 -9.19 1.40
CA PHE A 300 -8.12 -10.60 1.41
C PHE A 300 -9.28 -11.60 1.51
N ASP A 301 -10.28 -11.42 0.65
CA ASP A 301 -11.53 -12.18 0.58
C ASP A 301 -12.51 -11.96 1.75
N ILE A 302 -12.16 -11.10 2.71
CA ILE A 302 -13.03 -10.76 3.84
C ILE A 302 -13.89 -9.55 3.44
N PRO A 303 -15.22 -9.71 3.32
CA PRO A 303 -16.09 -8.63 2.90
C PRO A 303 -16.24 -7.56 3.98
N LEU A 304 -16.17 -6.28 3.57
CA LEU A 304 -16.30 -5.12 4.44
C LEU A 304 -17.16 -4.04 3.78
N LYS A 305 -18.15 -3.53 4.51
CA LYS A 305 -18.99 -2.40 4.10
C LYS A 305 -18.37 -1.07 4.56
N LEU A 306 -17.16 -0.80 4.07
CA LEU A 306 -16.41 0.44 4.32
C LEU A 306 -15.95 1.05 3.01
N ASP A 307 -15.82 2.38 3.02
CA ASP A 307 -15.17 3.08 1.90
C ASP A 307 -13.68 2.72 1.88
N LEU A 308 -13.33 1.81 1.01
CA LEU A 308 -11.95 1.40 0.77
C LEU A 308 -11.46 1.94 -0.57
N PRO A 309 -10.19 2.33 -0.68
CA PRO A 309 -9.60 2.65 -1.97
C PRO A 309 -9.80 1.53 -2.98
N LEU A 310 -10.21 1.88 -4.21
CA LEU A 310 -10.31 0.92 -5.29
C LEU A 310 -8.89 0.42 -5.60
N LEU A 311 -8.60 -0.79 -5.17
CA LEU A 311 -7.32 -1.46 -5.36
C LEU A 311 -7.59 -2.91 -5.74
N ARG A 312 -7.09 -3.31 -6.93
CA ARG A 312 -7.08 -4.70 -7.37
C ARG A 312 -5.67 -5.23 -7.36
N SER A 313 -5.51 -6.50 -7.02
CA SER A 313 -4.22 -7.16 -6.95
C SER A 313 -4.26 -8.53 -7.63
N ILE A 314 -3.18 -8.87 -8.33
CA ILE A 314 -2.95 -10.21 -8.86
C ILE A 314 -1.55 -10.69 -8.46
N ALA A 315 -1.39 -12.00 -8.32
CA ALA A 315 -0.10 -12.64 -8.03
C ALA A 315 0.77 -12.69 -9.30
N LEU A 316 1.16 -11.52 -9.79
CA LEU A 316 2.01 -11.34 -10.97
C LEU A 316 3.07 -10.28 -10.70
N GLY A 317 4.33 -10.61 -10.83
CA GLY A 317 5.45 -9.68 -10.71
C GLY A 317 6.70 -10.22 -11.41
N GLY A 318 7.80 -9.50 -11.33
CA GLY A 318 9.05 -9.90 -12.00
C GLY A 318 9.52 -11.32 -11.66
N GLY A 319 9.26 -11.80 -10.45
CA GLY A 319 9.60 -13.14 -9.98
C GLY A 319 8.57 -14.23 -10.31
N SER A 320 7.43 -13.90 -10.93
CA SER A 320 6.40 -14.88 -11.26
C SER A 320 6.93 -15.93 -12.21
N VAL A 321 6.67 -17.20 -11.88
CA VAL A 321 7.12 -18.36 -12.64
C VAL A 321 6.36 -18.43 -13.96
N ALA A 322 7.09 -18.59 -15.05
CA ALA A 322 6.54 -18.80 -16.39
C ALA A 322 6.56 -20.28 -16.76
N GLY A 323 5.44 -20.77 -17.28
CA GLY A 323 5.26 -22.14 -17.75
C GLY A 323 4.34 -22.20 -18.95
N VAL A 324 3.95 -23.41 -19.35
CA VAL A 324 3.02 -23.66 -20.46
C VAL A 324 1.96 -24.66 -20.02
N VAL A 325 0.71 -24.31 -20.22
CA VAL A 325 -0.45 -25.19 -20.03
C VAL A 325 -1.34 -25.08 -21.27
N ASP A 326 -1.75 -26.22 -21.82
CA ASP A 326 -2.59 -26.30 -23.02
C ASP A 326 -2.07 -25.47 -24.21
N GLY A 327 -0.74 -25.43 -24.41
CA GLY A 327 -0.10 -24.70 -25.50
C GLY A 327 -0.10 -23.18 -25.34
N LYS A 328 -0.40 -22.66 -24.15
CA LYS A 328 -0.37 -21.23 -23.83
C LYS A 328 0.58 -20.94 -22.68
N VAL A 329 1.26 -19.81 -22.73
CA VAL A 329 2.07 -19.32 -21.63
C VAL A 329 1.20 -19.03 -20.42
N THR A 330 1.61 -19.53 -19.26
CA THR A 330 1.00 -19.24 -17.95
C THR A 330 2.01 -18.56 -17.04
N LEU A 331 1.55 -17.61 -16.21
CA LEU A 331 2.37 -16.83 -15.30
C LEU A 331 1.81 -16.89 -13.89
N GLY A 332 2.65 -17.24 -12.92
CA GLY A 332 2.24 -17.39 -11.55
C GLY A 332 1.19 -18.51 -11.31
N PRO A 333 0.50 -18.54 -10.14
CA PRO A 333 0.65 -17.59 -9.00
C PRO A 333 1.98 -17.73 -8.25
N GLU A 334 2.76 -18.75 -8.53
CA GLU A 334 4.04 -19.04 -7.89
C GLU A 334 5.08 -17.97 -8.27
N SER A 335 5.85 -17.50 -7.28
CA SER A 335 6.94 -16.57 -7.47
C SER A 335 8.23 -17.10 -6.88
N MET A 336 9.35 -16.84 -7.56
CA MET A 336 10.69 -17.19 -7.07
C MET A 336 11.18 -16.25 -5.94
N GLY A 337 10.47 -15.15 -5.67
CA GLY A 337 10.85 -14.16 -4.66
C GLY A 337 12.23 -13.55 -4.91
N ALA A 338 12.89 -13.09 -3.83
CA ALA A 338 14.25 -12.58 -3.87
C ALA A 338 15.31 -13.70 -3.86
N ALA A 339 15.03 -14.77 -3.12
CA ALA A 339 15.88 -15.96 -3.02
C ALA A 339 15.00 -17.23 -3.05
N PRO A 340 15.33 -18.22 -3.90
CA PRO A 340 16.47 -18.26 -4.80
C PRO A 340 16.39 -17.29 -5.99
N GLY A 341 15.24 -16.63 -6.20
CA GLY A 341 15.03 -15.61 -7.21
C GLY A 341 14.95 -16.15 -8.64
N PRO A 342 14.78 -15.24 -9.63
CA PRO A 342 14.90 -15.53 -11.05
C PRO A 342 16.18 -16.29 -11.40
N ALA A 343 16.16 -17.08 -12.46
CA ALA A 343 17.33 -17.85 -12.90
C ALA A 343 18.53 -16.93 -13.20
N CYS A 344 18.30 -15.76 -13.76
CA CYS A 344 19.31 -14.76 -14.04
C CYS A 344 20.01 -14.17 -12.79
N TYR A 345 19.43 -14.32 -11.58
CA TYR A 345 20.10 -13.86 -10.36
C TYR A 345 21.30 -14.74 -9.98
N GLY A 346 21.34 -15.97 -10.45
CA GLY A 346 22.46 -16.88 -10.18
C GLY A 346 22.49 -17.46 -8.76
N LEU A 347 21.44 -17.23 -7.93
CA LEU A 347 21.33 -17.67 -6.54
C LEU A 347 20.70 -19.06 -6.36
N GLY A 348 20.56 -19.82 -7.45
CA GLY A 348 20.00 -21.18 -7.42
C GLY A 348 18.59 -21.30 -8.00
N GLY A 349 17.95 -20.21 -8.40
CA GLY A 349 16.69 -20.23 -9.17
C GLY A 349 16.88 -20.99 -10.49
N ARG A 350 15.88 -21.83 -10.84
CA ARG A 350 15.91 -22.69 -12.04
C ARG A 350 14.70 -22.52 -12.95
N ASN A 351 13.61 -21.98 -12.41
CA ASN A 351 12.40 -21.74 -13.16
C ASN A 351 12.52 -20.45 -13.97
N ALA A 352 11.91 -20.43 -15.15
CA ALA A 352 11.78 -19.21 -15.93
C ALA A 352 10.87 -18.21 -15.22
N THR A 353 11.19 -16.93 -15.27
CA THR A 353 10.40 -15.86 -14.68
C THR A 353 10.21 -14.72 -15.67
N ILE A 354 9.31 -13.76 -15.33
CA ILE A 354 9.14 -12.53 -16.12
C ILE A 354 10.45 -11.71 -16.16
N THR A 355 11.22 -11.67 -15.05
CA THR A 355 12.52 -11.00 -15.03
C THR A 355 13.51 -11.65 -16.00
N ASP A 356 13.55 -12.99 -16.08
CA ASP A 356 14.39 -13.70 -17.06
C ASP A 356 13.99 -13.31 -18.49
N ALA A 357 12.68 -13.24 -18.74
CA ALA A 357 12.17 -12.80 -20.04
C ALA A 357 12.56 -11.35 -20.37
N PHE A 358 12.50 -10.42 -19.42
CA PHE A 358 12.94 -9.04 -19.65
C PHE A 358 14.46 -8.92 -19.93
N VAL A 359 15.27 -9.76 -19.30
CA VAL A 359 16.72 -9.81 -19.56
C VAL A 359 16.99 -10.30 -20.98
N VAL A 360 16.36 -11.42 -21.38
CA VAL A 360 16.56 -12.01 -22.73
C VAL A 360 15.94 -11.14 -23.81
N ALA A 361 14.79 -10.49 -23.53
CA ALA A 361 14.18 -9.51 -24.43
C ALA A 361 15.02 -8.22 -24.59
N GLY A 362 16.09 -8.04 -23.81
CA GLY A 362 16.98 -6.89 -23.90
C GLY A 362 16.46 -5.64 -23.18
N PHE A 363 15.42 -5.73 -22.35
CA PHE A 363 14.89 -4.57 -21.62
C PHE A 363 15.72 -4.23 -20.40
N LEU A 364 16.15 -5.23 -19.61
CA LEU A 364 16.99 -5.03 -18.44
C LEU A 364 18.48 -5.12 -18.79
N SER A 365 19.27 -4.24 -18.16
CA SER A 365 20.74 -4.29 -18.27
C SER A 365 21.28 -5.43 -17.40
N PRO A 366 22.07 -6.37 -17.98
CA PRO A 366 22.71 -7.39 -17.16
C PRO A 366 23.70 -6.85 -16.13
N ILE A 367 24.29 -5.68 -16.39
CA ILE A 367 25.36 -5.10 -15.56
C ILE A 367 24.90 -3.92 -14.69
N ALA A 368 23.72 -3.36 -14.93
CA ALA A 368 23.24 -2.17 -14.21
C ALA A 368 22.08 -2.48 -13.26
N PHE A 369 21.72 -3.74 -13.07
CA PHE A 369 20.60 -4.11 -12.21
C PHE A 369 20.84 -3.70 -10.75
N LEU A 370 19.83 -3.10 -10.09
CA LEU A 370 19.95 -2.50 -8.76
C LEU A 370 21.10 -1.50 -8.63
N GLY A 371 21.32 -0.67 -9.66
CA GLY A 371 22.44 0.28 -9.66
C GLY A 371 23.81 -0.39 -9.77
N GLY A 372 23.89 -1.58 -10.41
CA GLY A 372 25.11 -2.35 -10.57
C GLY A 372 25.46 -3.27 -9.38
N LYS A 373 24.63 -3.30 -8.34
CA LYS A 373 24.85 -4.19 -7.17
C LYS A 373 24.68 -5.67 -7.51
N ARG A 374 23.97 -6.01 -8.60
CA ARG A 374 23.77 -7.39 -9.05
C ARG A 374 23.98 -7.50 -10.56
N ILE A 375 24.83 -8.44 -10.97
CA ILE A 375 25.03 -8.82 -12.36
C ILE A 375 24.03 -9.95 -12.68
N LEU A 376 23.28 -9.82 -13.79
CA LEU A 376 22.31 -10.81 -14.24
C LEU A 376 22.95 -11.76 -15.25
N ASP A 377 22.73 -13.06 -15.07
CA ASP A 377 23.24 -14.12 -15.93
C ASP A 377 22.25 -14.39 -17.08
N VAL A 378 22.54 -13.82 -18.26
CA VAL A 378 21.70 -13.94 -19.46
C VAL A 378 21.60 -15.39 -19.95
N GLU A 379 22.67 -16.19 -19.80
CA GLU A 379 22.66 -17.59 -20.25
C GLU A 379 21.75 -18.46 -19.36
N LYS A 380 21.74 -18.22 -18.03
CA LYS A 380 20.83 -18.93 -17.15
C LYS A 380 19.37 -18.57 -17.44
N ALA A 381 19.09 -17.28 -17.70
CA ALA A 381 17.77 -16.83 -18.14
C ALA A 381 17.33 -17.54 -19.43
N SER A 382 18.19 -17.54 -20.46
CA SER A 382 17.91 -18.19 -21.75
C SER A 382 17.60 -19.67 -21.59
N ARG A 383 18.46 -20.39 -20.85
CA ARG A 383 18.25 -21.83 -20.58
C ARG A 383 16.96 -22.12 -19.80
N ALA A 384 16.60 -21.26 -18.86
CA ALA A 384 15.35 -21.42 -18.11
C ALA A 384 14.14 -21.22 -19.03
N LEU A 385 14.13 -20.18 -19.87
CA LEU A 385 13.08 -19.91 -20.83
C LEU A 385 12.93 -21.04 -21.87
N GLU A 386 14.03 -21.52 -22.44
CA GLU A 386 14.00 -22.65 -23.37
C GLU A 386 13.42 -23.90 -22.72
N ARG A 387 13.81 -24.21 -21.45
CA ARG A 387 13.36 -25.39 -20.73
C ARG A 387 11.89 -25.34 -20.37
N HIS A 388 11.41 -24.21 -19.84
CA HIS A 388 10.08 -24.10 -19.23
C HIS A 388 9.01 -23.57 -20.20
N VAL A 389 9.41 -22.95 -21.29
CA VAL A 389 8.52 -22.38 -22.31
C VAL A 389 8.86 -22.90 -23.71
N GLY A 390 10.09 -22.71 -24.17
CA GLY A 390 10.51 -23.00 -25.52
C GLY A 390 10.31 -24.46 -25.93
N CYS A 391 10.70 -25.42 -25.11
CA CYS A 391 10.58 -26.85 -25.43
C CYS A 391 9.11 -27.30 -25.57
N HIS A 392 8.16 -26.59 -24.97
CA HIS A 392 6.72 -26.89 -25.04
C HIS A 392 6.03 -26.22 -26.24
N LEU A 393 6.57 -25.09 -26.73
CA LEU A 393 5.99 -24.31 -27.81
C LEU A 393 6.78 -24.36 -29.12
N GLY A 394 7.96 -25.02 -29.12
CA GLY A 394 8.84 -25.06 -30.29
C GLY A 394 9.55 -23.73 -30.57
N LEU A 395 9.82 -22.94 -29.53
CA LEU A 395 10.39 -21.60 -29.60
C LEU A 395 11.84 -21.59 -29.10
N ASP A 396 12.67 -20.71 -29.65
CA ASP A 396 13.97 -20.40 -29.09
C ASP A 396 13.87 -19.51 -27.82
N ALA A 397 15.00 -19.18 -27.18
CA ALA A 397 15.03 -18.37 -25.97
C ALA A 397 14.43 -16.97 -26.18
N THR A 398 14.70 -16.34 -27.30
CA THR A 398 14.22 -14.98 -27.63
C THR A 398 12.73 -14.96 -27.90
N GLU A 399 12.24 -15.93 -28.67
CA GLU A 399 10.83 -16.12 -28.96
C GLU A 399 10.05 -16.48 -27.68
N SER A 400 10.63 -17.33 -26.82
CA SER A 400 10.06 -17.68 -25.50
C SER A 400 9.99 -16.46 -24.59
N ALA A 401 11.04 -15.64 -24.55
CA ALA A 401 11.04 -14.39 -23.81
C ALA A 401 9.93 -13.44 -24.29
N LYS A 402 9.77 -13.30 -25.61
CA LYS A 402 8.71 -12.51 -26.20
C LYS A 402 7.33 -13.03 -25.81
N ALA A 403 7.09 -14.33 -25.87
CA ALA A 403 5.80 -14.92 -25.50
C ALA A 403 5.46 -14.68 -24.02
N VAL A 404 6.46 -14.77 -23.12
CA VAL A 404 6.29 -14.48 -21.69
C VAL A 404 5.99 -13.00 -21.44
N VAL A 405 6.70 -12.10 -22.10
CA VAL A 405 6.49 -10.64 -22.00
C VAL A 405 5.10 -10.24 -22.46
N GLU A 406 4.65 -10.75 -23.62
CA GLU A 406 3.31 -10.48 -24.16
C GLU A 406 2.23 -10.97 -23.19
N ALA A 407 2.37 -12.19 -22.65
CA ALA A 407 1.43 -12.74 -21.67
C ALA A 407 1.39 -11.90 -20.38
N ALA A 408 2.53 -11.38 -19.93
CA ALA A 408 2.59 -10.50 -18.76
C ALA A 408 1.87 -9.16 -19.02
N TRP A 409 2.11 -8.55 -20.16
CA TRP A 409 1.43 -7.32 -20.56
C TRP A 409 -0.09 -7.51 -20.69
N ASP A 410 -0.54 -8.65 -21.24
CA ASP A 410 -1.98 -8.97 -21.37
C ASP A 410 -2.65 -9.11 -20.00
N GLN A 411 -2.01 -9.78 -19.02
CA GLN A 411 -2.57 -9.95 -17.69
C GLN A 411 -2.64 -8.62 -16.91
N VAL A 412 -1.62 -7.77 -17.01
CA VAL A 412 -1.65 -6.45 -16.35
C VAL A 412 -2.66 -5.52 -17.05
N ALA A 413 -2.80 -5.60 -18.38
CA ALA A 413 -3.84 -4.86 -19.10
C ALA A 413 -5.25 -5.31 -18.70
N GLN A 414 -5.45 -6.62 -18.46
CA GLN A 414 -6.73 -7.11 -17.95
C GLN A 414 -7.01 -6.60 -16.54
N LEU A 415 -6.03 -6.62 -15.64
CA LEU A 415 -6.14 -6.05 -14.30
C LEU A 415 -6.53 -4.55 -14.34
N ALA A 416 -5.86 -3.77 -15.20
CA ALA A 416 -6.15 -2.35 -15.39
C ALA A 416 -7.54 -2.11 -15.98
N ARG A 417 -8.00 -2.98 -16.91
CA ARG A 417 -9.35 -2.93 -17.49
C ARG A 417 -10.42 -3.20 -16.45
N GLU A 418 -10.18 -4.15 -15.56
CA GLU A 418 -11.09 -4.47 -14.46
C GLU A 418 -11.20 -3.30 -13.48
N ALA A 419 -10.07 -2.67 -13.11
CA ALA A 419 -10.07 -1.49 -12.25
C ALA A 419 -10.83 -0.32 -12.89
N ALA A 420 -10.65 -0.08 -14.20
CA ALA A 420 -11.41 0.93 -14.95
C ALA A 420 -12.91 0.59 -14.99
N GLY A 421 -13.25 -0.68 -15.20
CA GLY A 421 -14.65 -1.15 -15.21
C GLY A 421 -15.36 -0.95 -13.87
N GLU A 422 -14.66 -1.22 -12.75
CA GLU A 422 -15.20 -0.96 -11.41
C GLU A 422 -15.39 0.53 -11.11
N ALA A 423 -14.51 1.38 -11.66
CA ALA A 423 -14.68 2.83 -11.60
C ALA A 423 -15.75 3.35 -12.57
N GLY A 424 -16.36 2.49 -13.39
CA GLY A 424 -17.35 2.88 -14.38
C GLY A 424 -16.76 3.64 -15.58
N TRP A 425 -15.49 3.40 -15.93
CA TRP A 425 -14.78 4.16 -16.95
C TRP A 425 -14.53 3.35 -18.21
N ASP A 426 -14.49 4.07 -19.35
CA ASP A 426 -13.91 3.57 -20.59
C ASP A 426 -12.38 3.63 -20.47
N PRO A 427 -11.66 2.49 -20.48
CA PRO A 427 -10.20 2.47 -20.32
C PRO A 427 -9.46 3.31 -21.37
N ALA A 428 -10.02 3.41 -22.59
CA ALA A 428 -9.43 4.18 -23.68
C ALA A 428 -9.38 5.71 -23.41
N LYS A 429 -10.17 6.17 -22.45
CA LYS A 429 -10.25 7.60 -22.04
C LYS A 429 -9.49 7.91 -20.76
N THR A 430 -8.65 6.99 -20.29
CA THR A 430 -7.84 7.17 -19.08
C THR A 430 -6.38 7.45 -19.45
N THR A 431 -5.66 8.07 -18.53
CA THR A 431 -4.19 8.14 -18.58
C THR A 431 -3.62 7.01 -17.73
N ILE A 432 -2.65 6.26 -18.26
CA ILE A 432 -2.03 5.16 -17.53
C ILE A 432 -0.79 5.64 -16.80
N TYR A 433 -0.76 5.51 -15.50
CA TYR A 433 0.41 5.76 -14.66
C TYR A 433 1.05 4.43 -14.28
N ALA A 434 2.37 4.31 -14.39
CA ALA A 434 3.06 3.09 -13.99
C ALA A 434 4.21 3.38 -13.04
N TYR A 435 4.26 2.60 -11.97
CA TYR A 435 5.30 2.66 -10.95
C TYR A 435 5.61 1.25 -10.40
N GLY A 436 6.43 1.19 -9.35
CA GLY A 436 7.03 -0.07 -8.90
C GLY A 436 8.26 -0.46 -9.72
N GLY A 437 8.99 -1.45 -9.25
CA GLY A 437 10.28 -1.85 -9.86
C GLY A 437 10.20 -2.28 -11.33
N ASN A 438 9.08 -2.88 -11.73
CA ASN A 438 8.85 -3.37 -13.10
C ASN A 438 7.80 -2.56 -13.87
N GLY A 439 6.97 -1.75 -13.20
CA GLY A 439 5.88 -1.00 -13.82
C GLY A 439 6.26 -0.24 -15.10
N PRO A 440 7.39 0.45 -15.15
CA PRO A 440 7.83 1.17 -16.35
C PRO A 440 8.11 0.29 -17.58
N LEU A 441 8.24 -1.04 -17.44
CA LEU A 441 8.35 -1.97 -18.56
C LEU A 441 6.98 -2.40 -19.11
N PHE A 442 5.89 -1.97 -18.47
CA PHE A 442 4.52 -2.34 -18.83
C PHE A 442 3.73 -1.18 -19.45
N VAL A 443 4.03 0.06 -19.09
CA VAL A 443 3.10 1.20 -19.24
C VAL A 443 2.61 1.41 -20.67
N THR A 444 3.50 1.51 -21.68
CA THR A 444 3.10 1.77 -23.06
C THR A 444 2.36 0.58 -23.66
N ALA A 445 2.83 -0.65 -23.39
CA ALA A 445 2.21 -1.87 -23.87
C ALA A 445 0.81 -2.11 -23.26
N VAL A 446 0.63 -1.80 -21.97
CA VAL A 446 -0.67 -1.85 -21.29
C VAL A 446 -1.61 -0.77 -21.84
N ALA A 447 -1.13 0.47 -21.98
CA ALA A 447 -1.92 1.57 -22.56
C ALA A 447 -2.43 1.23 -23.97
N GLU A 448 -1.60 0.59 -24.82
CA GLU A 448 -2.01 0.10 -26.13
C GLU A 448 -3.18 -0.88 -26.05
N ARG A 449 -3.08 -1.87 -25.17
CA ARG A 449 -4.10 -2.92 -24.98
C ARG A 449 -5.41 -2.39 -24.43
N LEU A 450 -5.35 -1.26 -23.73
CA LEU A 450 -6.52 -0.53 -23.23
C LEU A 450 -7.08 0.46 -24.26
N GLY A 451 -6.34 0.76 -25.34
CA GLY A 451 -6.69 1.82 -26.30
C GLY A 451 -6.43 3.23 -25.76
N ALA A 452 -5.76 3.35 -24.62
CA ALA A 452 -5.39 4.64 -24.03
C ALA A 452 -4.32 5.35 -24.88
N LYS A 453 -4.40 6.68 -24.95
CA LYS A 453 -3.51 7.51 -25.78
C LYS A 453 -2.48 8.29 -24.98
N SER A 454 -2.58 8.24 -23.66
CA SER A 454 -1.73 8.95 -22.72
C SER A 454 -1.24 8.04 -21.61
N ALA A 455 0.03 8.17 -21.26
CA ALA A 455 0.62 7.48 -20.13
C ALA A 455 1.74 8.33 -19.51
N ARG A 456 2.20 7.99 -18.29
CA ARG A 456 3.30 8.71 -17.64
C ARG A 456 4.31 7.77 -17.01
N PHE A 457 5.56 8.21 -17.09
CA PHE A 457 6.66 7.74 -16.25
C PHE A 457 7.00 8.76 -15.16
N PHE A 458 7.48 8.27 -14.04
CA PHE A 458 7.96 9.08 -12.93
C PHE A 458 9.42 8.75 -12.61
N ARG A 459 10.23 9.78 -12.39
CA ARG A 459 11.65 9.62 -12.08
C ARG A 459 11.88 8.69 -10.87
N TYR A 460 11.08 8.85 -9.84
CA TYR A 460 11.13 8.02 -8.63
C TYR A 460 10.10 6.87 -8.68
N GLY A 461 9.66 6.46 -9.87
CA GLY A 461 8.65 5.42 -10.05
C GLY A 461 9.01 4.08 -9.44
N ASN A 462 10.30 3.76 -9.35
CA ASN A 462 10.81 2.53 -8.72
C ASN A 462 10.70 2.51 -7.19
N VAL A 463 10.50 3.66 -6.54
CA VAL A 463 10.29 3.87 -5.10
C VAL A 463 9.07 4.75 -4.84
N TYR A 464 8.03 4.58 -5.65
CA TYR A 464 6.91 5.53 -5.74
C TYR A 464 6.02 5.52 -4.50
N SER A 465 5.90 4.39 -3.81
CA SER A 465 5.22 4.30 -2.52
C SER A 465 5.94 5.12 -1.45
N ALA A 466 7.27 5.05 -1.40
CA ALA A 466 8.06 5.91 -0.51
C ALA A 466 7.94 7.40 -0.89
N LEU A 467 7.82 7.73 -2.20
CA LEU A 467 7.49 9.10 -2.63
C LEU A 467 6.12 9.53 -2.13
N GLY A 468 5.11 8.67 -2.19
CA GLY A 468 3.77 8.96 -1.65
C GLY A 468 3.81 9.24 -0.15
N SER A 469 4.60 8.47 0.58
CA SER A 469 4.89 8.72 2.00
C SER A 469 5.56 10.09 2.20
N ALA A 470 6.57 10.43 1.39
CA ALA A 470 7.28 11.72 1.45
C ALA A 470 6.39 12.95 1.19
N LEU A 471 5.24 12.74 0.55
CA LEU A 471 4.25 13.77 0.24
C LEU A 471 3.07 13.78 1.23
N SER A 472 3.05 12.85 2.21
CA SER A 472 1.96 12.72 3.18
C SER A 472 2.13 13.63 4.39
N ASP A 473 0.99 13.95 5.00
CA ASP A 473 0.86 14.73 6.22
C ASP A 473 0.43 13.82 7.39
N VAL A 474 0.51 14.29 8.63
CA VAL A 474 -0.14 13.57 9.75
C VAL A 474 -1.65 13.73 9.61
N VAL A 475 -2.37 12.60 9.57
CA VAL A 475 -3.83 12.60 9.43
C VAL A 475 -4.46 11.74 10.51
N HIS A 476 -5.21 12.38 11.40
CA HIS A 476 -6.05 11.69 12.36
C HIS A 476 -7.52 11.78 11.96
N VAL A 477 -8.23 10.68 12.11
CA VAL A 477 -9.67 10.60 11.85
C VAL A 477 -10.40 10.26 13.14
N TYR A 478 -11.39 11.06 13.46
CA TYR A 478 -12.27 10.88 14.63
C TYR A 478 -13.72 10.78 14.16
N GLU A 479 -14.47 9.89 14.75
CA GLU A 479 -15.85 9.65 14.40
C GLU A 479 -16.74 9.69 15.66
N SER A 480 -17.95 10.19 15.51
CA SER A 480 -18.99 10.16 16.53
C SER A 480 -20.36 10.08 15.87
N ALA A 481 -21.30 9.40 16.49
CA ALA A 481 -22.70 9.46 16.06
C ALA A 481 -23.34 10.79 16.49
N LEU A 482 -24.29 11.28 15.69
CA LEU A 482 -25.24 12.28 16.16
C LEU A 482 -26.29 11.58 17.04
N VAL A 483 -26.37 11.98 18.29
CA VAL A 483 -27.27 11.39 19.29
C VAL A 483 -28.42 12.35 19.55
N GLU A 484 -29.67 11.84 19.54
CA GLU A 484 -30.84 12.62 19.82
C GLU A 484 -30.77 13.23 21.25
N GLY A 485 -31.08 14.52 21.37
CA GLY A 485 -30.98 15.25 22.64
C GLY A 485 -29.59 15.81 22.97
N ILE A 486 -28.53 15.48 22.18
CA ILE A 486 -27.22 16.10 22.29
C ILE A 486 -27.04 17.13 21.18
N ALA A 487 -26.66 18.36 21.57
CA ALA A 487 -26.38 19.40 20.58
C ALA A 487 -25.18 18.99 19.67
N ALA A 488 -25.34 19.08 18.36
CA ALA A 488 -24.30 18.75 17.39
C ALA A 488 -22.99 19.52 17.66
N GLU A 489 -23.07 20.78 18.10
CA GLU A 489 -21.91 21.60 18.48
C GLU A 489 -21.09 20.95 19.61
N SER A 490 -21.73 20.33 20.60
CA SER A 490 -21.02 19.62 21.66
C SER A 490 -20.24 18.42 21.14
N ILE A 491 -20.77 17.73 20.13
CA ILE A 491 -20.09 16.61 19.46
C ILE A 491 -18.88 17.14 18.66
N TYR A 492 -19.06 18.23 17.90
CA TYR A 492 -17.98 18.86 17.17
C TYR A 492 -16.85 19.36 18.07
N ASP A 493 -17.20 20.01 19.19
CA ASP A 493 -16.21 20.47 20.17
C ASP A 493 -15.43 19.29 20.77
N GLY A 494 -16.13 18.22 21.15
CA GLY A 494 -15.51 17.01 21.69
C GLY A 494 -14.51 16.35 20.73
N LEU A 495 -14.87 16.25 19.44
CA LEU A 495 -13.98 15.71 18.42
C LEU A 495 -12.77 16.62 18.15
N ALA A 496 -12.98 17.95 18.08
CA ALA A 496 -11.91 18.92 17.90
C ALA A 496 -10.94 18.93 19.09
N ASP A 497 -11.45 18.90 20.31
CA ASP A 497 -10.64 18.83 21.53
C ASP A 497 -9.82 17.56 21.60
N ARG A 498 -10.39 16.42 21.17
CA ARG A 498 -9.66 15.15 21.06
C ARG A 498 -8.53 15.26 20.03
N ALA A 499 -8.80 15.80 18.84
CA ALA A 499 -7.80 16.01 17.80
C ALA A 499 -6.66 16.91 18.26
N HIS A 500 -6.97 18.03 18.90
CA HIS A 500 -5.98 18.96 19.42
C HIS A 500 -5.14 18.36 20.56
N ARG A 501 -5.75 17.55 21.45
CA ARG A 501 -5.04 16.86 22.52
C ARG A 501 -4.07 15.81 21.97
N ASP A 502 -4.52 15.03 20.98
CA ASP A 502 -3.73 13.96 20.39
C ASP A 502 -2.53 14.52 19.61
N LEU A 503 -2.73 15.55 18.77
CA LEU A 503 -1.64 16.25 18.08
C LEU A 503 -0.60 16.81 19.06
N ARG A 504 -1.03 17.44 20.16
CA ARG A 504 -0.10 17.92 21.22
C ARG A 504 0.66 16.77 21.87
N GLY A 505 -0.01 15.66 22.14
CA GLY A 505 0.62 14.46 22.71
C GLY A 505 1.70 13.86 21.80
N GLU A 506 1.56 14.03 20.49
CA GLU A 506 2.56 13.61 19.50
C GLU A 506 3.66 14.66 19.26
N GLY A 507 3.56 15.84 19.87
CA GLY A 507 4.53 16.94 19.72
C GLY A 507 4.25 17.87 18.54
N PHE A 508 3.04 17.80 17.96
CA PHE A 508 2.59 18.70 16.89
C PHE A 508 1.79 19.88 17.45
N ASP A 509 1.98 21.07 16.85
CA ASP A 509 1.21 22.26 17.19
C ASP A 509 -0.18 22.23 16.56
N PRO A 510 -1.27 22.06 17.34
CA PRO A 510 -2.60 21.93 16.78
C PRO A 510 -3.09 23.13 15.96
N ILE A 511 -2.52 24.32 16.20
CA ILE A 511 -2.90 25.55 15.46
C ILE A 511 -2.57 25.44 13.97
N LYS A 512 -1.57 24.63 13.62
CA LYS A 512 -1.17 24.40 12.25
C LYS A 512 -2.01 23.35 11.52
N ALA A 513 -2.84 22.62 12.26
CA ALA A 513 -3.68 21.58 11.68
C ALA A 513 -4.91 22.17 11.01
N THR A 514 -5.27 21.59 9.86
CA THR A 514 -6.54 21.86 9.19
C THR A 514 -7.56 20.81 9.62
N LEU A 515 -8.71 21.25 10.06
CA LEU A 515 -9.84 20.39 10.43
C LEU A 515 -10.85 20.35 9.27
N THR A 516 -11.22 19.13 8.84
CA THR A 516 -12.21 18.91 7.78
C THR A 516 -13.30 18.00 8.31
N TRP A 517 -14.56 18.39 8.08
CA TRP A 517 -15.74 17.72 8.60
C TRP A 517 -16.51 17.01 7.51
N GLU A 518 -17.05 15.83 7.83
CA GLU A 518 -17.95 15.08 6.96
C GLU A 518 -19.15 14.60 7.78
N LEU A 519 -20.33 14.64 7.14
CA LEU A 519 -21.52 13.95 7.64
C LEU A 519 -21.82 12.76 6.71
N ARG A 520 -22.08 11.61 7.30
CA ARG A 520 -22.42 10.37 6.59
C ARG A 520 -23.73 9.82 7.11
N THR A 521 -24.61 9.44 6.20
CA THR A 521 -25.84 8.71 6.49
C THR A 521 -25.79 7.33 5.86
N ASN A 522 -26.71 6.43 6.23
CA ASN A 522 -26.77 5.08 5.65
C ASN A 522 -27.05 5.05 4.14
N SER A 523 -27.53 6.14 3.57
CA SER A 523 -28.00 6.21 2.18
C SER A 523 -27.18 7.14 1.28
N ASP A 524 -26.24 7.90 1.84
CA ASP A 524 -25.50 8.92 1.08
C ASP A 524 -24.02 8.89 1.37
N SER A 525 -23.25 8.96 0.28
CA SER A 525 -21.81 9.20 0.29
C SER A 525 -21.46 10.49 1.03
N ALA A 526 -20.32 10.45 1.71
CA ALA A 526 -19.77 11.54 2.49
C ALA A 526 -19.90 12.92 1.81
N ARG A 527 -20.42 13.91 2.55
CA ARG A 527 -20.32 15.31 2.18
C ARG A 527 -19.21 15.94 3.00
N GLY A 528 -18.05 16.17 2.37
CA GLY A 528 -16.93 16.86 3.01
C GLY A 528 -17.17 18.38 3.01
N VAL A 529 -16.99 19.02 4.15
CA VAL A 529 -17.09 20.48 4.30
C VAL A 529 -15.93 20.98 5.17
N ALA A 530 -15.36 22.12 4.79
CA ALA A 530 -14.26 22.73 5.54
C ALA A 530 -14.75 23.33 6.88
N GLU A 531 -16.02 23.72 6.96
CA GLU A 531 -16.66 24.31 8.14
C GLU A 531 -17.57 23.27 8.81
N ARG A 532 -17.89 23.49 10.08
CA ARG A 532 -18.80 22.63 10.84
C ARG A 532 -20.19 22.60 10.18
N PRO A 533 -20.71 21.42 9.80
CA PRO A 533 -21.93 21.31 9.02
C PRO A 533 -23.20 21.35 9.91
N THR A 534 -23.35 22.41 10.70
CA THR A 534 -24.40 22.53 11.71
C THR A 534 -25.82 22.55 11.11
N GLU A 535 -25.99 23.30 10.00
CA GLU A 535 -27.30 23.36 9.32
C GLU A 535 -27.67 22.00 8.72
N LEU A 536 -26.73 21.34 8.08
CA LEU A 536 -26.91 20.02 7.48
C LEU A 536 -27.16 18.94 8.53
N ALA A 537 -26.54 19.05 9.72
CA ALA A 537 -26.80 18.15 10.83
C ALA A 537 -28.21 18.28 11.35
N ALA A 538 -28.78 19.50 11.39
CA ALA A 538 -30.16 19.75 11.77
C ALA A 538 -31.15 19.20 10.73
N GLU A 539 -30.82 19.26 9.43
CA GLU A 539 -31.66 18.71 8.36
C GLU A 539 -31.67 17.18 8.35
N LEU A 540 -30.52 16.57 8.58
CA LEU A 540 -30.35 15.11 8.54
C LEU A 540 -30.85 14.42 9.81
N GLY A 541 -31.16 15.17 10.84
CA GLY A 541 -31.53 14.79 12.22
C GLY A 541 -31.95 13.35 12.40
N GLY A 542 -31.22 12.59 13.25
CA GLY A 542 -31.60 11.22 13.58
C GLY A 542 -30.42 10.32 13.90
N THR A 543 -30.73 9.20 14.51
CA THR A 543 -29.84 8.21 15.13
C THR A 543 -28.91 7.44 14.20
N LYS A 544 -28.87 7.78 12.90
CA LYS A 544 -28.04 7.06 11.88
C LYS A 544 -27.05 7.95 11.17
N THR A 545 -26.81 9.17 11.64
CA THR A 545 -25.84 10.09 11.06
C THR A 545 -24.54 10.05 11.83
N LEU A 546 -23.45 9.83 11.10
CA LEU A 546 -22.08 9.83 11.60
C LEU A 546 -21.42 11.18 11.29
N VAL A 547 -20.81 11.78 12.29
CA VAL A 547 -19.88 12.90 12.14
C VAL A 547 -18.48 12.36 12.06
N ARG A 548 -17.72 12.78 11.07
CA ARG A 548 -16.30 12.47 10.92
C ARG A 548 -15.50 13.76 10.88
N LEU A 549 -14.47 13.84 11.70
CA LEU A 549 -13.44 14.87 11.70
C LEU A 549 -12.12 14.29 11.19
N SER A 550 -11.56 14.91 10.16
CA SER A 550 -10.18 14.67 9.75
C SER A 550 -9.32 15.85 10.16
N ALA A 551 -8.32 15.59 11.02
CA ALA A 551 -7.33 16.59 11.45
C ALA A 551 -6.03 16.35 10.68
N ASN A 552 -5.65 17.30 9.83
CA ASN A 552 -4.50 17.21 8.93
C ASN A 552 -3.42 18.19 9.37
N TYR A 553 -2.26 17.69 9.83
CA TYR A 553 -1.11 18.50 10.20
C TYR A 553 -0.03 18.41 9.12
N PRO A 554 0.37 19.55 8.52
CA PRO A 554 1.32 19.55 7.41
C PRO A 554 2.74 19.17 7.87
N LEU A 555 3.33 18.21 7.20
CA LEU A 555 4.73 17.83 7.36
C LEU A 555 5.61 18.45 6.27
N PRO A 556 6.93 18.55 6.50
CA PRO A 556 7.87 18.93 5.44
C PRO A 556 7.74 17.98 4.25
N ARG A 557 7.50 18.54 3.07
CA ARG A 557 7.34 17.80 1.83
C ARG A 557 8.65 17.72 1.07
N LEU A 558 8.81 16.66 0.30
CA LEU A 558 9.94 16.47 -0.59
C LEU A 558 9.88 17.48 -1.75
N GLU A 559 10.94 18.26 -1.92
CA GLU A 559 11.13 19.08 -3.11
C GLU A 559 11.95 18.32 -4.15
N GLN A 560 11.36 18.08 -5.31
CA GLN A 560 12.06 17.40 -6.39
C GLN A 560 13.05 18.38 -7.05
N PRO A 561 14.32 17.97 -7.22
CA PRO A 561 15.33 18.84 -7.82
C PRO A 561 15.02 19.09 -9.30
N VAL A 562 15.37 20.29 -9.76
CA VAL A 562 15.40 20.63 -11.18
C VAL A 562 16.68 20.07 -11.80
N LEU A 563 16.52 19.33 -12.87
CA LEU A 563 17.61 18.69 -13.59
C LEU A 563 18.05 19.52 -14.78
N GLN A 564 19.33 19.44 -15.11
CA GLN A 564 19.86 19.96 -16.35
C GLN A 564 20.02 18.82 -17.35
N GLY A 565 19.28 18.89 -18.46
CA GLY A 565 19.43 17.92 -19.54
C GLY A 565 20.84 17.95 -20.13
N LYS A 566 21.37 16.79 -20.49
CA LYS A 566 22.68 16.65 -21.17
C LYS A 566 22.47 16.21 -22.60
N SER A 567 23.12 16.88 -23.54
CA SER A 567 23.19 16.42 -24.93
C SER A 567 24.34 15.44 -25.08
N SER A 568 24.08 14.26 -25.60
CA SER A 568 25.17 13.33 -25.98
C SER A 568 25.64 13.60 -27.39
N SER A 569 26.98 13.64 -27.58
CA SER A 569 27.62 13.67 -28.88
C SER A 569 28.25 12.31 -29.15
N GLY A 570 27.75 11.55 -30.12
CA GLY A 570 28.30 10.25 -30.50
C GLY A 570 27.26 9.22 -30.90
N GLU A 571 27.72 8.03 -31.28
CA GLU A 571 26.84 6.90 -31.58
C GLU A 571 26.14 6.42 -30.31
N ARG A 572 24.82 6.28 -30.40
CA ARG A 572 24.00 5.94 -29.24
C ARG A 572 24.10 4.44 -28.92
N PRO A 573 24.32 4.07 -27.64
CA PRO A 573 24.27 2.66 -27.25
C PRO A 573 22.93 2.03 -27.59
N ALA A 574 22.95 0.75 -27.94
CA ALA A 574 21.72 0.00 -28.22
C ALA A 574 21.85 -1.44 -27.74
N ARG A 575 20.73 -2.04 -27.32
CA ARG A 575 20.63 -3.46 -26.96
C ARG A 575 19.92 -4.25 -28.04
N ASN A 576 20.35 -5.51 -28.22
CA ASN A 576 19.62 -6.44 -29.06
C ASN A 576 18.25 -6.73 -28.46
N SER A 577 17.20 -6.63 -29.27
CA SER A 577 15.83 -6.87 -28.84
C SER A 577 14.91 -7.13 -30.02
N ALA A 578 14.01 -8.09 -29.88
CA ALA A 578 12.95 -8.35 -30.88
C ALA A 578 11.91 -7.21 -30.94
N TYR A 579 11.94 -6.27 -30.01
CA TYR A 579 11.05 -5.10 -29.95
C TYR A 579 11.66 -3.82 -30.56
N GLY A 580 12.88 -3.92 -31.07
CA GLY A 580 13.60 -2.77 -31.59
C GLY A 580 13.61 -2.69 -33.10
N VAL A 581 13.95 -1.51 -33.63
CA VAL A 581 14.17 -1.31 -35.06
C VAL A 581 15.46 -2.04 -35.48
N ALA A 582 15.40 -2.81 -36.55
CA ALA A 582 16.51 -3.68 -36.99
C ALA A 582 17.07 -4.57 -35.86
N GLY A 583 16.22 -5.04 -34.95
CA GLY A 583 16.62 -5.91 -33.84
C GLY A 583 17.36 -5.20 -32.70
N LYS A 584 17.28 -3.86 -32.61
CA LYS A 584 17.99 -3.09 -31.59
C LYS A 584 17.11 -2.00 -30.99
N LEU A 585 17.21 -1.84 -29.65
CA LEU A 585 16.60 -0.73 -28.89
C LEU A 585 17.68 0.29 -28.54
N PRO A 586 17.58 1.55 -28.98
CA PRO A 586 18.47 2.62 -28.55
C PRO A 586 18.29 2.90 -27.05
N ILE A 587 19.38 3.20 -26.36
CA ILE A 587 19.40 3.48 -24.91
C ILE A 587 19.71 4.95 -24.70
N TYR A 588 18.88 5.62 -23.91
CA TYR A 588 19.08 6.96 -23.39
C TYR A 588 19.41 6.87 -21.90
N THR A 589 20.28 7.75 -21.40
CA THR A 589 20.38 7.96 -19.96
C THR A 589 19.25 8.85 -19.48
N ALA A 590 18.97 8.81 -18.17
CA ALA A 590 17.96 9.69 -17.58
C ALA A 590 18.25 11.18 -17.85
N ASP A 591 19.53 11.61 -17.77
CA ASP A 591 19.95 12.99 -18.02
C ASP A 591 19.75 13.42 -19.49
N GLU A 592 19.93 12.51 -20.45
CA GLU A 592 19.69 12.77 -21.88
C GLU A 592 18.20 12.88 -22.20
N ALA A 593 17.35 12.19 -21.41
CA ALA A 593 15.91 12.23 -21.57
C ALA A 593 15.29 13.56 -21.07
N VAL A 594 15.93 14.22 -20.08
CA VAL A 594 15.39 15.43 -19.46
C VAL A 594 15.20 16.57 -20.48
N GLY A 595 13.99 17.12 -20.53
CA GLY A 595 13.64 18.24 -21.43
C GLY A 595 13.61 17.88 -22.91
N SER A 596 13.66 16.57 -23.26
CA SER A 596 13.63 16.09 -24.63
C SER A 596 12.29 15.49 -25.03
N GLU A 597 12.02 15.51 -26.35
CA GLU A 597 10.92 14.77 -26.97
C GLU A 597 11.53 13.70 -27.89
N ILE A 598 11.25 12.42 -27.58
CA ILE A 598 11.90 11.27 -28.23
C ILE A 598 10.83 10.27 -28.68
N VAL A 599 10.98 9.77 -29.91
CA VAL A 599 10.05 8.79 -30.49
C VAL A 599 10.58 7.38 -30.21
N GLY A 600 9.70 6.48 -29.74
CA GLY A 600 10.00 5.07 -29.54
C GLY A 600 10.13 4.28 -30.85
N PRO A 601 10.63 3.02 -30.83
CA PRO A 601 10.92 2.27 -29.62
C PRO A 601 12.29 2.61 -29.02
N LEU A 602 12.37 2.70 -27.69
CA LEU A 602 13.60 3.02 -26.98
C LEU A 602 13.60 2.55 -25.51
N LEU A 603 14.77 2.57 -24.90
CA LEU A 603 14.96 2.42 -23.45
C LEU A 603 15.51 3.71 -22.84
N VAL A 604 15.07 4.04 -21.62
CA VAL A 604 15.75 5.01 -20.76
C VAL A 604 16.31 4.28 -19.55
N ASP A 605 17.62 4.34 -19.38
CA ASP A 605 18.36 3.75 -18.27
C ASP A 605 18.63 4.83 -17.21
N GLY A 606 17.96 4.73 -16.07
CA GLY A 606 18.13 5.61 -14.92
C GLY A 606 19.02 5.02 -13.82
N GLY A 607 19.75 3.94 -14.11
CA GLY A 607 20.60 3.24 -13.16
C GLY A 607 19.84 2.29 -12.23
N SER A 608 18.85 2.79 -11.49
CA SER A 608 18.00 1.97 -10.61
C SER A 608 16.65 1.60 -11.23
N TYR A 609 16.33 2.11 -12.41
CA TYR A 609 15.11 1.83 -13.16
C TYR A 609 15.38 1.80 -14.67
N THR A 610 14.50 1.14 -15.40
CA THR A 610 14.49 1.15 -16.88
C THR A 610 13.10 1.49 -17.37
N TRP A 611 12.96 2.51 -18.23
CA TRP A 611 11.73 2.81 -18.95
C TRP A 611 11.77 2.17 -20.33
N LEU A 612 10.67 1.53 -20.71
CA LEU A 612 10.46 1.03 -22.06
C LEU A 612 9.40 1.87 -22.76
N VAL A 613 9.76 2.51 -23.85
CA VAL A 613 8.82 3.16 -24.76
C VAL A 613 8.66 2.26 -25.98
N THR A 614 7.47 1.72 -26.22
CA THR A 614 7.19 0.86 -27.36
C THR A 614 7.04 1.67 -28.64
N ASP A 615 6.95 1.01 -29.80
CA ASP A 615 6.76 1.67 -31.09
C ASP A 615 5.45 2.46 -31.14
N GLY A 616 5.44 3.56 -31.91
CA GLY A 616 4.26 4.44 -32.03
C GLY A 616 4.02 5.40 -30.86
N TRP A 617 4.85 5.39 -29.81
CA TRP A 617 4.80 6.32 -28.70
C TRP A 617 5.85 7.40 -28.81
N THR A 618 5.50 8.60 -28.37
CA THR A 618 6.43 9.73 -28.19
C THR A 618 6.52 10.03 -26.70
N MET A 619 7.72 10.15 -26.17
CA MET A 619 8.03 10.51 -24.79
C MET A 619 8.48 11.97 -24.72
N ALA A 620 7.82 12.79 -23.92
CA ALA A 620 8.23 14.16 -23.60
C ALA A 620 8.55 14.25 -22.10
N SER A 621 9.82 14.48 -21.75
CA SER A 621 10.26 14.57 -20.36
C SER A 621 10.36 16.01 -19.89
N ASN A 622 9.96 16.25 -18.62
CA ASN A 622 10.03 17.57 -17.99
C ASN A 622 11.37 17.78 -17.25
N GLN A 623 11.54 18.98 -16.68
CA GLN A 623 12.75 19.37 -15.93
C GLN A 623 12.96 18.62 -14.60
N HIS A 624 11.99 17.88 -14.11
CA HIS A 624 12.10 17.04 -12.91
C HIS A 624 12.41 15.58 -13.25
N GLY A 625 12.43 15.24 -14.54
CA GLY A 625 12.69 13.89 -15.03
C GLY A 625 11.45 13.00 -15.11
N ASP A 626 10.23 13.54 -14.89
CA ASP A 626 8.99 12.82 -15.21
C ASP A 626 8.69 12.95 -16.71
N ALA A 627 8.03 11.96 -17.29
CA ALA A 627 7.72 12.00 -18.73
C ALA A 627 6.26 11.73 -19.03
N LEU A 628 5.71 12.50 -19.95
CA LEU A 628 4.44 12.25 -20.62
C LEU A 628 4.70 11.40 -21.87
N LEU A 629 3.94 10.36 -22.03
CA LEU A 629 3.91 9.47 -23.17
C LEU A 629 2.61 9.69 -23.94
N THR A 630 2.72 9.96 -25.24
CA THR A 630 1.57 10.15 -26.12
C THR A 630 1.66 9.23 -27.32
N ARG A 631 0.54 8.64 -27.68
CA ARG A 631 0.42 7.84 -28.89
C ARG A 631 -0.20 8.66 -30.01
N LYS A 632 0.47 8.74 -31.16
CA LYS A 632 -0.13 9.38 -32.34
C LYS A 632 -1.37 8.60 -32.77
N ALA A 633 -2.46 9.31 -33.07
CA ALA A 633 -3.59 8.70 -33.76
C ALA A 633 -3.10 8.19 -35.12
N VAL A 634 -3.26 6.89 -35.36
CA VAL A 634 -3.02 6.27 -36.67
C VAL A 634 -4.12 6.70 -37.62
#